data_1e47fbde0c2bba441b41031b9686e899
#
_entry.id   1e47fbde0c2bba441b41031b9686e899
#
_cell.length_a   1.000
_cell.length_b   1.000
_cell.length_c   1.000
_cell.angle_alpha   90.00
_cell.angle_beta   90.00
_cell.angle_gamma   90.00
#
_symmetry.space_group_name_H-M   'P 1'
#
loop_
_entity.id
_entity.type
_entity.pdbx_description
1 polymer ?
#
loop_
_entity_poly.entity_id
_entity_poly.type
_entity_poly.pdbx_seq_one_letter_code
_entity_poly.pdbx_strand_id
1 'polypeptide(L)'
;TGAAAVQPYAVWSASIGPCSPHVNAGYQWNGSSVLAGGTRGAQARDLPDVVRYSAGGAVELHPRLTLAVDVVGRWVIDSPRLSRRTFQALDGRSTFDDIAFRTGSLHELSAATGLKLNIVDRLLLNANLLFRLNSAGLMDKVSPLVGLEYAF
;
A
#
# COMPACT_ATOMS: atom_id res chain seq x y z
N THR A 1 15.80 8.68 -4.60
CA THR A 1 16.32 7.35 -4.97
C THR A 1 17.17 7.36 -6.25
N GLY A 2 17.09 8.41 -7.08
CA GLY A 2 17.85 8.55 -8.35
C GLY A 2 17.42 7.56 -9.43
N ALA A 3 16.28 6.86 -9.28
CA ALA A 3 15.73 5.98 -10.29
C ALA A 3 14.50 6.59 -10.95
N ALA A 4 14.32 6.35 -12.24
CA ALA A 4 13.10 6.65 -12.95
C ALA A 4 12.04 5.58 -12.66
N ALA A 5 10.77 5.98 -12.60
CA ALA A 5 9.65 5.06 -12.48
C ALA A 5 8.54 5.47 -13.45
N VAL A 6 7.83 4.49 -14.00
CA VAL A 6 6.66 4.69 -14.87
C VAL A 6 5.50 3.89 -14.30
N GLN A 7 4.34 4.52 -14.14
CA GLN A 7 3.16 3.86 -13.59
C GLN A 7 1.93 4.11 -14.47
N PRO A 8 1.59 3.20 -15.40
CA PRO A 8 0.26 3.16 -16.01
C PRO A 8 -0.79 2.84 -14.94
N TYR A 9 -1.97 3.45 -15.12
CA TYR A 9 -3.04 3.41 -14.14
C TYR A 9 -4.39 3.36 -14.84
N ALA A 10 -5.27 2.47 -14.38
CA ALA A 10 -6.64 2.33 -14.88
C ALA A 10 -7.62 2.60 -13.74
N VAL A 11 -8.66 3.35 -14.04
CA VAL A 11 -9.75 3.71 -13.12
C VAL A 11 -11.07 3.39 -13.77
N TRP A 12 -11.94 2.74 -13.03
CA TRP A 12 -13.32 2.54 -13.40
C TRP A 12 -14.22 2.94 -12.23
N SER A 13 -15.30 3.67 -12.52
CA SER A 13 -16.34 4.01 -11.56
C SER A 13 -17.69 4.08 -12.26
N ALA A 14 -18.76 3.83 -11.50
CA ALA A 14 -20.13 3.94 -11.97
C ALA A 14 -21.00 4.56 -10.87
N SER A 15 -22.14 5.14 -11.27
CA SER A 15 -23.19 5.59 -10.36
C SER A 15 -24.45 4.78 -10.63
N ILE A 16 -24.92 4.04 -9.64
CA ILE A 16 -26.08 3.13 -9.74
C ILE A 16 -27.04 3.47 -8.59
N GLY A 17 -27.96 4.39 -8.87
CA GLY A 17 -28.83 4.94 -7.83
C GLY A 17 -28.01 5.61 -6.70
N PRO A 18 -28.18 5.24 -5.43
CA PRO A 18 -27.41 5.81 -4.33
C PRO A 18 -26.01 5.20 -4.18
N CYS A 19 -25.65 4.20 -4.99
CA CYS A 19 -24.41 3.48 -4.92
C CYS A 19 -23.40 3.96 -5.96
N SER A 20 -22.13 4.11 -5.57
CA SER A 20 -21.02 4.51 -6.45
C SER A 20 -19.86 3.53 -6.33
N PRO A 21 -19.93 2.35 -6.98
CA PRO A 21 -18.81 1.41 -7.01
C PRO A 21 -17.63 1.96 -7.82
N HIS A 22 -16.41 1.56 -7.42
CA HIS A 22 -15.20 1.91 -8.15
C HIS A 22 -14.12 0.82 -8.01
N VAL A 23 -13.26 0.75 -9.03
CA VAL A 23 -12.10 -0.13 -9.07
C VAL A 23 -10.93 0.63 -9.69
N ASN A 24 -9.76 0.49 -9.10
CA ASN A 24 -8.54 1.09 -9.59
C ASN A 24 -7.43 0.04 -9.63
N ALA A 25 -6.58 0.09 -10.64
CA ALA A 25 -5.41 -0.75 -10.74
C ALA A 25 -4.28 0.00 -11.43
N GLY A 26 -3.05 -0.21 -10.96
CA GLY A 26 -1.85 0.38 -11.54
C GLY A 26 -0.66 -0.54 -11.38
N TYR A 27 0.24 -0.51 -12.36
CA TYR A 27 1.52 -1.19 -12.33
C TYR A 27 2.63 -0.14 -12.41
N GLN A 28 3.56 -0.19 -11.48
CA GLN A 28 4.70 0.71 -11.42
C GLN A 28 5.97 -0.07 -11.75
N TRP A 29 6.58 0.24 -12.90
CA TRP A 29 7.95 -0.16 -13.22
C TRP A 29 8.92 0.78 -12.54
N ASN A 30 9.87 0.21 -11.82
CA ASN A 30 10.95 0.95 -11.19
C ASN A 30 12.26 0.62 -11.88
N GLY A 31 13.00 1.65 -12.26
CA GLY A 31 14.35 1.49 -12.80
C GLY A 31 15.37 1.14 -11.73
N SER A 32 16.62 1.02 -12.16
CA SER A 32 17.73 0.70 -11.28
C SER A 32 18.24 1.94 -10.53
N SER A 33 18.78 1.74 -9.34
CA SER A 33 19.36 2.79 -8.50
C SER A 33 20.70 2.35 -7.91
N VAL A 34 21.69 3.23 -7.96
CA VAL A 34 22.98 3.03 -7.29
C VAL A 34 22.85 3.12 -5.76
N LEU A 35 21.82 3.78 -5.26
CA LEU A 35 21.54 3.89 -3.83
C LEU A 35 20.94 2.61 -3.23
N ALA A 36 20.44 1.71 -4.07
CA ALA A 36 19.92 0.39 -3.65
C ALA A 36 21.04 -0.66 -3.56
N GLY A 37 22.25 -0.36 -4.06
CA GLY A 37 23.43 -1.21 -3.93
C GLY A 37 24.16 -0.96 -2.62
N GLY A 38 24.32 -1.99 -1.80
CA GLY A 38 24.70 -1.86 -0.39
C GLY A 38 26.18 -1.60 -0.07
N THR A 39 27.11 -1.39 -1.02
CA THR A 39 28.54 -1.19 -0.72
C THR A 39 29.22 -0.25 -1.70
N ARG A 40 30.32 0.38 -1.29
CA ARG A 40 31.13 1.26 -2.14
C ARG A 40 31.54 0.52 -3.43
N GLY A 41 31.22 1.14 -4.59
CA GLY A 41 31.43 0.55 -5.91
C GLY A 41 30.33 -0.42 -6.35
N ALA A 42 29.22 -0.47 -5.65
CA ALA A 42 28.07 -1.29 -6.01
C ALA A 42 27.49 -0.87 -7.37
N GLN A 43 27.22 -1.86 -8.21
CA GLN A 43 26.46 -1.66 -9.43
C GLN A 43 25.02 -1.24 -9.09
N ALA A 44 24.42 -0.44 -9.97
CA ALA A 44 23.00 -0.10 -9.85
C ALA A 44 22.17 -1.38 -9.74
N ARG A 45 21.20 -1.38 -8.85
CA ARG A 45 20.29 -2.52 -8.62
C ARG A 45 18.88 -2.14 -9.01
N ASP A 46 18.19 -3.04 -9.66
CA ASP A 46 16.78 -2.85 -10.00
C ASP A 46 15.94 -2.75 -8.73
N LEU A 47 15.10 -1.74 -8.71
CA LEU A 47 14.13 -1.56 -7.64
C LEU A 47 12.92 -2.49 -7.89
N PRO A 48 12.28 -2.99 -6.84
CA PRO A 48 11.11 -3.85 -6.97
C PRO A 48 9.97 -3.14 -7.69
N ASP A 49 9.31 -3.84 -8.60
CA ASP A 49 8.08 -3.36 -9.22
C ASP A 49 6.89 -3.45 -8.27
N VAL A 50 5.88 -2.62 -8.49
CA VAL A 50 4.74 -2.52 -7.58
C VAL A 50 3.43 -2.55 -8.35
N VAL A 51 2.56 -3.51 -8.02
CA VAL A 51 1.14 -3.48 -8.37
C VAL A 51 0.37 -2.79 -7.25
N ARG A 52 -0.47 -1.82 -7.61
CA ARG A 52 -1.42 -1.20 -6.69
C ARG A 52 -2.82 -1.41 -7.21
N TYR A 53 -3.74 -1.72 -6.33
CA TYR A 53 -5.14 -1.88 -6.69
C TYR A 53 -6.04 -1.46 -5.53
N SER A 54 -7.24 -1.03 -5.85
CA SER A 54 -8.31 -0.83 -4.89
C SER A 54 -9.65 -1.15 -5.53
N ALA A 55 -10.56 -1.61 -4.71
CA ALA A 55 -11.95 -1.84 -5.09
C ALA A 55 -12.84 -1.48 -3.92
N GLY A 56 -13.94 -0.81 -4.19
CA GLY A 56 -14.86 -0.40 -3.16
C GLY A 56 -16.07 0.32 -3.71
N GLY A 57 -16.74 1.03 -2.84
CA GLY A 57 -17.89 1.83 -3.23
C GLY A 57 -18.38 2.70 -2.09
N ALA A 58 -19.16 3.68 -2.47
CA ALA A 58 -19.84 4.58 -1.56
C ALA A 58 -21.36 4.41 -1.72
N VAL A 59 -22.09 4.61 -0.63
CA VAL A 59 -23.56 4.61 -0.59
C VAL A 59 -24.03 5.90 0.07
N GLU A 60 -24.87 6.64 -0.61
CA GLU A 60 -25.57 7.78 -0.06
C GLU A 60 -26.71 7.30 0.82
N LEU A 61 -26.51 7.32 2.14
CA LEU A 61 -27.53 6.94 3.13
C LEU A 61 -28.54 8.08 3.36
N HIS A 62 -28.11 9.31 3.15
CA HIS A 62 -28.89 10.54 3.28
C HIS A 62 -28.25 11.61 2.41
N PRO A 63 -28.97 12.64 1.91
CA PRO A 63 -28.38 13.73 1.12
C PRO A 63 -27.16 14.43 1.75
N ARG A 64 -26.95 14.25 3.04
CA ARG A 64 -25.80 14.80 3.78
C ARG A 64 -24.83 13.75 4.31
N LEU A 65 -25.11 12.46 4.12
CA LEU A 65 -24.34 11.35 4.72
C LEU A 65 -24.03 10.28 3.69
N THR A 66 -22.76 10.06 3.43
CA THR A 66 -22.26 9.00 2.57
C THR A 66 -21.39 8.04 3.39
N LEU A 67 -21.62 6.76 3.25
CA LEU A 67 -20.76 5.69 3.76
C LEU A 67 -19.91 5.17 2.62
N ALA A 68 -18.61 4.99 2.84
CA ALA A 68 -17.69 4.36 1.89
C ALA A 68 -17.00 3.15 2.52
N VAL A 69 -16.76 2.13 1.71
CA VAL A 69 -15.98 0.95 2.07
C VAL A 69 -15.07 0.59 0.92
N ASP A 70 -13.78 0.39 1.22
CA ASP A 70 -12.74 0.10 0.24
C ASP A 70 -11.82 -1.03 0.72
N VAL A 71 -11.32 -1.80 -0.23
CA VAL A 71 -10.18 -2.68 -0.07
C VAL A 71 -9.04 -2.13 -0.90
N VAL A 72 -7.88 -1.95 -0.29
CA VAL A 72 -6.68 -1.40 -0.93
C VAL A 72 -5.56 -2.41 -0.80
N GLY A 73 -4.92 -2.74 -1.92
CA GLY A 73 -3.81 -3.67 -1.97
C GLY A 73 -2.57 -3.10 -2.65
N ARG A 74 -1.42 -3.53 -2.15
CA ARG A 74 -0.12 -3.26 -2.74
C ARG A 74 0.69 -4.54 -2.80
N TRP A 75 1.14 -4.92 -3.98
CA TRP A 75 2.00 -6.06 -4.19
C TRP A 75 3.36 -5.59 -4.71
N VAL A 76 4.39 -5.74 -3.88
CA VAL A 76 5.77 -5.44 -4.22
C VAL A 76 6.41 -6.72 -4.70
N ILE A 77 6.85 -6.72 -5.96
CA ILE A 77 7.37 -7.91 -6.66
C ILE A 77 8.90 -7.93 -6.49
N ASP A 78 9.44 -9.10 -6.19
CA ASP A 78 10.90 -9.34 -6.09
C ASP A 78 11.66 -8.38 -5.16
N SER A 79 11.03 -8.07 -4.02
CA SER A 79 11.65 -7.24 -2.99
C SER A 79 12.69 -8.03 -2.17
N PRO A 80 13.87 -7.42 -1.86
CA PRO A 80 14.80 -8.02 -0.93
C PRO A 80 14.18 -8.08 0.48
N ARG A 81 14.19 -9.27 1.07
CA ARG A 81 13.64 -9.55 2.41
C ARG A 81 14.71 -10.13 3.30
N LEU A 82 14.70 -9.72 4.57
CA LEU A 82 15.53 -10.34 5.59
C LEU A 82 14.94 -11.71 5.94
N SER A 83 15.76 -12.75 5.89
CA SER A 83 15.41 -14.09 6.34
C SER A 83 16.44 -14.57 7.35
N ARG A 84 16.00 -15.33 8.36
CA ARG A 84 16.91 -16.03 9.24
C ARG A 84 17.59 -17.15 8.47
N ARG A 85 18.89 -17.27 8.65
CA ARG A 85 19.73 -18.33 8.14
C ARG A 85 20.57 -18.87 9.28
N THR A 86 20.82 -20.15 9.30
CA THR A 86 21.78 -20.76 10.22
C THR A 86 23.13 -20.86 9.52
N PHE A 87 24.17 -20.40 10.18
CA PHE A 87 25.56 -20.52 9.72
C PHE A 87 26.27 -21.54 10.57
N GLN A 88 26.95 -22.49 9.92
CA GLN A 88 27.80 -23.47 10.60
C GLN A 88 29.22 -22.91 10.73
N ALA A 89 29.76 -22.90 11.92
CA ALA A 89 31.14 -22.47 12.16
C ALA A 89 32.16 -23.39 11.51
N LEU A 90 33.38 -22.89 11.35
CA LEU A 90 34.49 -23.66 10.77
C LEU A 90 34.87 -24.92 11.60
N ASP A 91 34.46 -24.99 12.87
CA ASP A 91 34.64 -26.16 13.73
C ASP A 91 33.71 -27.33 13.35
N GLY A 92 32.76 -27.12 12.43
CA GLY A 92 31.80 -28.11 11.95
C GLY A 92 30.77 -28.56 13.01
N ARG A 93 30.80 -28.00 14.23
CA ARG A 93 29.93 -28.38 15.34
C ARG A 93 29.00 -27.27 15.83
N SER A 94 29.47 -26.04 15.79
CA SER A 94 28.71 -24.89 16.28
C SER A 94 27.86 -24.30 15.17
N THR A 95 26.61 -23.97 15.48
CA THR A 95 25.70 -23.26 14.56
C THR A 95 25.30 -21.94 15.16
N PHE A 96 25.33 -20.89 14.35
CA PHE A 96 24.93 -19.54 14.75
C PHE A 96 23.80 -19.03 13.87
N ASP A 97 22.89 -18.25 14.46
CA ASP A 97 21.86 -17.55 13.72
C ASP A 97 22.50 -16.40 12.93
N ASP A 98 22.19 -16.31 11.67
CA ASP A 98 22.64 -15.30 10.74
C ASP A 98 21.43 -14.70 9.98
N ILE A 99 21.63 -13.57 9.36
CA ILE A 99 20.62 -12.86 8.58
C ILE A 99 21.06 -12.84 7.13
N ALA A 100 20.23 -13.41 6.25
CA ALA A 100 20.44 -13.39 4.82
C ALA A 100 19.34 -12.60 4.10
N PHE A 101 19.70 -11.96 2.98
CA PHE A 101 18.73 -11.37 2.08
C PHE A 101 18.21 -12.45 1.13
N ARG A 102 16.89 -12.56 1.04
CA ARG A 102 16.20 -13.34 0.04
C ARG A 102 15.32 -12.45 -0.81
N THR A 103 15.21 -12.75 -2.09
CA THR A 103 14.23 -12.11 -2.96
C THR A 103 12.87 -12.76 -2.72
N GLY A 104 11.85 -11.95 -2.54
CA GLY A 104 10.48 -12.42 -2.34
C GLY A 104 9.48 -11.31 -2.53
N SER A 105 8.23 -11.64 -2.82
CA SER A 105 7.16 -10.66 -2.97
C SER A 105 6.53 -10.33 -1.63
N LEU A 106 6.07 -9.08 -1.51
CA LEU A 106 5.34 -8.56 -0.35
C LEU A 106 3.95 -8.13 -0.82
N HIS A 107 2.93 -8.71 -0.23
CA HIS A 107 1.56 -8.34 -0.49
C HIS A 107 0.93 -7.72 0.76
N GLU A 108 0.61 -6.44 0.69
CA GLU A 108 -0.06 -5.68 1.73
C GLU A 108 -1.52 -5.49 1.35
N LEU A 109 -2.41 -5.78 2.29
CA LEU A 109 -3.86 -5.66 2.10
C LEU A 109 -4.47 -4.93 3.29
N SER A 110 -5.28 -3.93 2.99
CA SER A 110 -6.01 -3.13 3.97
C SER A 110 -7.46 -2.95 3.54
N ALA A 111 -8.34 -2.82 4.50
CA ALA A 111 -9.69 -2.33 4.29
C ALA A 111 -9.82 -0.93 4.86
N ALA A 112 -10.60 -0.09 4.22
CA ALA A 112 -10.97 1.23 4.70
C ALA A 112 -12.48 1.34 4.82
N THR A 113 -12.96 1.97 5.87
CA THR A 113 -14.35 2.43 5.96
C THR A 113 -14.36 3.90 6.28
N GLY A 114 -15.25 4.64 5.65
CA GLY A 114 -15.31 6.10 5.77
C GLY A 114 -16.71 6.63 5.81
N LEU A 115 -16.89 7.70 6.55
CA LEU A 115 -18.10 8.51 6.59
C LEU A 115 -17.77 9.90 6.06
N LYS A 116 -18.61 10.38 5.15
CA LYS A 116 -18.58 11.74 4.64
C LYS A 116 -19.88 12.43 5.04
N LEU A 117 -19.75 13.48 5.84
CA LEU A 117 -20.89 14.23 6.37
C LEU A 117 -20.82 15.68 5.88
N ASN A 118 -21.84 16.10 5.17
CA ASN A 118 -22.05 17.51 4.85
C ASN A 118 -22.73 18.21 6.06
N ILE A 119 -21.94 18.91 6.86
CA ILE A 119 -22.42 19.58 8.09
C ILE A 119 -23.29 20.78 7.72
N VAL A 120 -22.79 21.61 6.81
CA VAL A 120 -23.47 22.79 6.24
C VAL A 120 -23.06 22.86 4.77
N ASP A 121 -23.88 23.31 3.89
CA ASP A 121 -23.76 23.24 2.42
C ASP A 121 -22.33 23.36 1.84
N ARG A 122 -21.40 23.95 2.56
CA ARG A 122 -20.00 24.14 2.15
C ARG A 122 -18.97 23.52 3.08
N LEU A 123 -19.40 22.89 4.18
CA LEU A 123 -18.51 22.26 5.18
C LEU A 123 -18.69 20.76 5.21
N LEU A 124 -17.65 20.06 4.85
CA LEU A 124 -17.62 18.60 4.74
C LEU A 124 -16.68 18.01 5.77
N LEU A 125 -17.18 17.08 6.56
CA LEU A 125 -16.39 16.26 7.48
C LEU A 125 -16.18 14.88 6.86
N ASN A 126 -14.92 14.46 6.78
CA ASN A 126 -14.52 13.10 6.40
C ASN A 126 -13.90 12.40 7.60
N ALA A 127 -14.41 11.24 7.95
CA ALA A 127 -13.84 10.38 8.98
C ALA A 127 -13.62 8.98 8.41
N ASN A 128 -12.38 8.52 8.42
CA ASN A 128 -12.00 7.24 7.84
C ASN A 128 -11.23 6.40 8.85
N LEU A 129 -11.41 5.09 8.78
CA LEU A 129 -10.64 4.10 9.52
C LEU A 129 -10.04 3.12 8.52
N LEU A 130 -8.71 3.00 8.56
CA LEU A 130 -7.96 2.03 7.77
C LEU A 130 -7.60 0.85 8.66
N PHE A 131 -7.92 -0.36 8.21
CA PHE A 131 -7.66 -1.61 8.92
C PHE A 131 -6.70 -2.47 8.10
N ARG A 132 -5.62 -2.93 8.73
CA ARG A 132 -4.73 -3.90 8.12
C ARG A 132 -5.37 -5.29 8.10
N LEU A 133 -5.51 -5.90 6.91
CA LEU A 133 -6.10 -7.23 6.74
C LEU A 133 -5.08 -8.37 6.81
N ASN A 134 -3.79 -8.08 6.55
CA ASN A 134 -2.73 -9.07 6.64
C ASN A 134 -1.52 -8.53 7.41
N SER A 135 -0.62 -9.43 7.82
CA SER A 135 0.55 -9.09 8.64
C SER A 135 1.77 -8.67 7.80
N ALA A 136 1.58 -8.26 6.55
CA ALA A 136 2.65 -7.83 5.67
C ALA A 136 3.00 -6.36 5.91
N GLY A 137 4.31 -6.06 5.94
CA GLY A 137 4.81 -4.69 6.12
C GLY A 137 4.75 -4.17 7.56
N LEU A 138 5.26 -2.95 7.72
CA LEU A 138 5.26 -2.19 8.97
C LEU A 138 4.10 -1.19 8.94
N MET A 139 2.89 -1.65 9.19
CA MET A 139 1.68 -0.82 9.24
C MET A 139 0.97 -1.02 10.58
N ASP A 140 0.37 0.03 11.09
CA ASP A 140 -0.50 -0.05 12.25
C ASP A 140 -1.73 -0.93 11.98
N LYS A 141 -2.27 -1.55 13.02
CA LYS A 141 -3.47 -2.39 12.89
C LYS A 141 -4.69 -1.57 12.48
N VAL A 142 -4.78 -0.36 13.01
CA VAL A 142 -5.88 0.58 12.75
C VAL A 142 -5.30 1.98 12.68
N SER A 143 -5.64 2.71 11.62
CA SER A 143 -5.22 4.11 11.42
C SER A 143 -6.45 4.97 11.22
N PRO A 144 -6.83 5.83 12.18
CA PRO A 144 -7.90 6.81 12.01
C PRO A 144 -7.40 8.01 11.20
N LEU A 145 -8.25 8.52 10.31
CA LEU A 145 -8.01 9.70 9.50
C LEU A 145 -9.25 10.59 9.58
N VAL A 146 -9.08 11.86 9.95
CA VAL A 146 -10.16 12.83 10.00
C VAL A 146 -9.75 14.04 9.18
N GLY A 147 -10.64 14.50 8.32
CA GLY A 147 -10.44 15.65 7.45
C GLY A 147 -11.65 16.58 7.49
N LEU A 148 -11.41 17.87 7.37
CA LEU A 148 -12.41 18.91 7.22
C LEU A 148 -12.14 19.68 5.94
N GLU A 149 -13.14 19.77 5.07
CA GLU A 149 -13.06 20.50 3.80
C GLU A 149 -14.09 21.63 3.79
N TYR A 150 -13.68 22.80 3.34
CA TYR A 150 -14.57 23.93 3.15
C TYR A 150 -14.47 24.44 1.70
N ALA A 151 -15.61 24.54 1.03
CA ALA A 151 -15.72 25.11 -0.32
C ALA A 151 -16.20 26.57 -0.21
N PHE A 152 -15.46 27.54 -0.79
CA PHE A 152 -15.81 28.95 -0.88
C PHE A 152 -16.35 29.34 -2.25
#